data_34d2fbf302344a46aaee4a4e1bcc5828
#
_entry.id   34d2fbf302344a46aaee4a4e1bcc5828
#
_cell.length_a   1.000
_cell.length_b   1.000
_cell.length_c   1.000
_cell.angle_alpha   90.00
_cell.angle_beta   90.00
_cell.angle_gamma   90.00
#
_symmetry.space_group_name_H-M   'P 1'
#
loop_
_entity.id
_entity.type
_entity.pdbx_description
1 polymer ?
#
loop_
_entity_poly.entity_id
_entity_poly.type
_entity_poly.pdbx_seq_one_letter_code
_entity_poly.pdbx_strand_id
1 'polypeptide(L)'
;MKLTKKQATIKYCVYCLLIVIADLMQNVGGLWFEIGGARCFFVLKVAVILGIDEDEKTAALLGFFAGLLWDCVARQHMGFNCIFLMLLCFVISSFVSYLFRPTYWICALSAVFTVFLYCIIYWLLFMVIVHSEGSVQTIASFYIPSALYTSVMTLALCALIMPLKRKLNKEVEFEKIVLLSILNKILGREDLP
;
A
#
# COMPACT_ATOMS: atom_id res chain seq x y z
N MET A 1 1.12 -7.77 -23.83
CA MET A 1 -0.12 -8.48 -24.13
C MET A 1 -1.12 -8.21 -23.04
N LYS A 2 -2.31 -7.67 -23.35
CA LYS A 2 -3.23 -7.14 -22.36
C LYS A 2 -3.96 -8.28 -21.64
N LEU A 3 -3.92 -8.25 -20.29
CA LEU A 3 -4.80 -9.05 -19.43
C LEU A 3 -6.24 -9.03 -19.97
N THR A 4 -6.97 -10.12 -19.81
CA THR A 4 -8.41 -10.09 -20.07
C THR A 4 -8.99 -9.01 -19.21
N LYS A 5 -9.58 -7.97 -19.82
CA LYS A 5 -10.01 -6.74 -19.14
C LYS A 5 -10.84 -7.03 -17.88
N LYS A 6 -11.62 -8.10 -17.88
CA LYS A 6 -12.49 -8.50 -16.76
C LYS A 6 -11.72 -8.87 -15.47
N GLN A 7 -10.64 -9.65 -15.56
CA GLN A 7 -9.89 -10.09 -14.36
C GLN A 7 -9.03 -8.99 -13.78
N ALA A 8 -8.40 -8.18 -14.63
CA ALA A 8 -7.68 -6.99 -14.17
C ALA A 8 -8.66 -6.06 -13.41
N THR A 9 -9.87 -5.87 -13.93
CA THR A 9 -10.89 -5.08 -13.27
C THR A 9 -11.26 -5.65 -11.90
N ILE A 10 -11.50 -6.97 -11.80
CA ILE A 10 -11.81 -7.62 -10.52
C ILE A 10 -10.66 -7.44 -9.51
N LYS A 11 -9.41 -7.66 -9.93
CA LYS A 11 -8.22 -7.47 -9.09
C LYS A 11 -8.17 -6.05 -8.51
N TYR A 12 -8.29 -5.03 -9.36
CA TYR A 12 -8.22 -3.65 -8.90
C TYR A 12 -9.45 -3.21 -8.11
N CYS A 13 -10.63 -3.74 -8.40
CA CYS A 13 -11.80 -3.53 -7.55
C CYS A 13 -11.59 -4.09 -6.13
N VAL A 14 -11.00 -5.27 -6.02
CA VAL A 14 -10.65 -5.86 -4.71
C VAL A 14 -9.60 -5.01 -3.99
N TYR A 15 -8.60 -4.49 -4.69
CA TYR A 15 -7.58 -3.61 -4.11
C TYR A 15 -8.20 -2.30 -3.59
N CYS A 16 -9.04 -1.65 -4.39
CA CYS A 16 -9.76 -0.46 -3.95
C CYS A 16 -10.65 -0.75 -2.73
N LEU A 17 -11.36 -1.88 -2.72
CA LEU A 17 -12.18 -2.29 -1.59
C LEU A 17 -11.34 -2.48 -0.32
N LEU A 18 -10.17 -3.12 -0.42
CA LEU A 18 -9.26 -3.29 0.72
C LEU A 18 -8.75 -1.95 1.27
N ILE A 19 -8.46 -0.99 0.39
CA ILE A 19 -8.05 0.37 0.80
C ILE A 19 -9.19 1.08 1.52
N VAL A 20 -10.43 0.99 1.01
CA VAL A 20 -11.61 1.58 1.67
C VAL A 20 -11.85 0.95 3.04
N ILE A 21 -11.73 -0.38 3.17
CA ILE A 21 -11.86 -1.07 4.46
C ILE A 21 -10.76 -0.59 5.42
N ALA A 22 -9.52 -0.45 4.95
CA ALA A 22 -8.41 0.04 5.77
C ALA A 22 -8.64 1.48 6.25
N ASP A 23 -9.22 2.33 5.39
CA ASP A 23 -9.56 3.71 5.74
C ASP A 23 -10.68 3.76 6.80
N LEU A 24 -11.71 2.95 6.64
CA LEU A 24 -12.76 2.82 7.64
C LEU A 24 -12.20 2.31 8.99
N MET A 25 -11.35 1.28 8.96
CA MET A 25 -10.72 0.77 10.19
C MET A 25 -9.82 1.78 10.89
N GLN A 26 -9.16 2.66 10.13
CA GLN A 26 -8.29 3.69 10.67
C GLN A 26 -9.07 4.86 11.28
N ASN A 27 -10.21 5.22 10.68
CA ASN A 27 -10.90 6.48 10.96
C ASN A 27 -12.19 6.33 11.78
N VAL A 28 -12.75 5.10 11.87
CA VAL A 28 -13.93 4.86 12.74
C VAL A 28 -13.49 4.84 14.19
N GLY A 29 -13.87 5.88 14.94
CA GLY A 29 -13.64 5.97 16.38
C GLY A 29 -14.36 4.83 17.13
N GLY A 30 -13.69 4.26 18.15
CA GLY A 30 -14.27 3.18 18.96
C GLY A 30 -13.96 1.76 18.47
N LEU A 31 -13.41 1.57 17.30
CA LEU A 31 -12.72 0.33 16.97
C LEU A 31 -11.43 0.26 17.80
N TRP A 32 -11.20 -0.86 18.45
CA TRP A 32 -10.14 -1.13 19.45
C TRP A 32 -8.69 -1.00 18.93
N PHE A 33 -8.48 -0.21 17.88
CA PHE A 33 -7.17 -0.01 17.23
C PHE A 33 -6.43 1.23 17.71
N GLU A 34 -6.94 1.91 18.76
CA GLU A 34 -6.27 3.00 19.45
C GLU A 34 -5.84 2.52 20.83
N ILE A 35 -4.54 2.39 21.08
CA ILE A 35 -3.98 1.93 22.34
C ILE A 35 -3.13 3.06 22.93
N GLY A 36 -3.56 3.61 24.09
CA GLY A 36 -2.78 4.63 24.78
C GLY A 36 -2.56 5.92 23.98
N GLY A 37 -3.47 6.29 23.08
CA GLY A 37 -3.34 7.44 22.17
C GLY A 37 -2.56 7.15 20.88
N ALA A 38 -1.95 5.97 20.74
CA ALA A 38 -1.27 5.57 19.51
C ALA A 38 -2.27 5.04 18.48
N ARG A 39 -2.18 5.51 17.24
CA ARG A 39 -3.06 5.10 16.14
C ARG A 39 -2.32 4.25 15.12
N CYS A 40 -2.99 3.25 14.57
CA CYS A 40 -2.45 2.43 13.49
C CYS A 40 -2.72 3.08 12.13
N PHE A 41 -1.67 3.25 11.32
CA PHE A 41 -1.76 3.78 9.95
C PHE A 41 -2.10 2.66 8.97
N PHE A 42 -3.34 2.17 8.97
CA PHE A 42 -3.79 1.04 8.13
C PHE A 42 -3.72 1.37 6.64
N VAL A 43 -4.21 2.55 6.24
CA VAL A 43 -4.28 2.97 4.83
C VAL A 43 -2.90 2.97 4.18
N LEU A 44 -1.91 3.57 4.83
CA LEU A 44 -0.53 3.64 4.36
C LEU A 44 0.06 2.24 4.10
N LYS A 45 -0.19 1.30 5.01
CA LYS A 45 0.34 -0.05 4.89
C LYS A 45 -0.32 -0.86 3.79
N VAL A 46 -1.65 -0.83 3.76
CA VAL A 46 -2.41 -1.55 2.75
C VAL A 46 -2.03 -1.05 1.36
N ALA A 47 -1.89 0.27 1.16
CA ALA A 47 -1.45 0.84 -0.11
C ALA A 47 -0.06 0.33 -0.52
N VAL A 48 0.91 0.32 0.40
CA VAL A 48 2.27 -0.18 0.13
C VAL A 48 2.28 -1.68 -0.16
N ILE A 49 1.62 -2.50 0.67
CA ILE A 49 1.56 -3.96 0.48
C ILE A 49 0.92 -4.32 -0.87
N LEU A 50 -0.12 -3.61 -1.26
CA LEU A 50 -0.79 -3.82 -2.55
C LEU A 50 0.08 -3.36 -3.73
N GLY A 51 0.78 -2.23 -3.59
CA GLY A 51 1.59 -1.63 -4.65
C GLY A 51 2.90 -2.37 -4.96
N ILE A 52 3.49 -3.06 -3.99
CA ILE A 52 4.88 -3.55 -4.06
C ILE A 52 5.20 -4.52 -5.22
N ASP A 53 4.22 -5.30 -5.70
CA ASP A 53 4.38 -6.25 -6.82
C ASP A 53 3.68 -5.75 -8.10
N GLU A 54 3.17 -4.53 -8.08
CA GLU A 54 2.50 -3.94 -9.22
C GLU A 54 3.49 -3.08 -10.04
N ASP A 55 3.10 -2.78 -11.27
CA ASP A 55 3.79 -1.79 -12.08
C ASP A 55 3.82 -0.43 -11.36
N GLU A 56 4.91 0.30 -11.50
CA GLU A 56 5.18 1.57 -10.80
C GLU A 56 4.04 2.58 -10.92
N LYS A 57 3.46 2.67 -12.13
CA LYS A 57 2.32 3.57 -12.40
C LYS A 57 1.06 3.12 -11.68
N THR A 58 0.83 1.82 -11.63
CA THR A 58 -0.31 1.23 -10.93
C THR A 58 -0.15 1.39 -9.42
N ALA A 59 1.05 1.17 -8.89
CA ALA A 59 1.37 1.41 -7.49
C ALA A 59 1.15 2.87 -7.10
N ALA A 60 1.60 3.81 -7.94
CA ALA A 60 1.36 5.23 -7.74
C ALA A 60 -0.13 5.60 -7.71
N LEU A 61 -0.92 5.03 -8.63
CA LEU A 61 -2.38 5.25 -8.65
C LEU A 61 -3.08 4.68 -7.41
N LEU A 62 -2.67 3.52 -6.93
CA LEU A 62 -3.18 2.95 -5.68
C LEU A 62 -2.82 3.83 -4.48
N GLY A 63 -1.58 4.33 -4.42
CA GLY A 63 -1.13 5.28 -3.41
C GLY A 63 -1.89 6.60 -3.46
N PHE A 64 -2.12 7.15 -4.66
CA PHE A 64 -2.94 8.35 -4.87
C PHE A 64 -4.36 8.15 -4.33
N PHE A 65 -5.02 7.06 -4.70
CA PHE A 65 -6.37 6.74 -4.25
C PHE A 65 -6.45 6.58 -2.73
N ALA A 66 -5.48 5.87 -2.15
CA ALA A 66 -5.40 5.66 -0.70
C ALA A 66 -5.20 7.00 0.05
N GLY A 67 -4.30 7.85 -0.44
CA GLY A 67 -4.04 9.16 0.14
C GLY A 67 -5.22 10.12 0.00
N LEU A 68 -5.94 10.06 -1.13
CA LEU A 68 -7.15 10.84 -1.35
C LEU A 68 -8.24 10.51 -0.33
N LEU A 69 -8.51 9.23 -0.10
CA LEU A 69 -9.47 8.79 0.91
C LEU A 69 -9.08 9.27 2.29
N TRP A 70 -7.82 9.11 2.65
CA TRP A 70 -7.31 9.57 3.94
C TRP A 70 -7.45 11.08 4.12
N ASP A 71 -7.09 11.88 3.11
CA ASP A 71 -7.22 13.33 3.15
C ASP A 71 -8.68 13.80 3.29
N CYS A 72 -9.63 13.10 2.64
CA CYS A 72 -11.05 13.38 2.76
C CYS A 72 -11.57 13.23 4.21
N VAL A 73 -11.03 12.25 4.95
CA VAL A 73 -11.48 11.97 6.32
C VAL A 73 -10.68 12.79 7.34
N ALA A 74 -9.36 12.90 7.18
CA ALA A 74 -8.50 13.59 8.15
C ALA A 74 -8.76 15.10 8.22
N ARG A 75 -9.25 15.72 7.17
CA ARG A 75 -9.56 17.16 7.04
C ARG A 75 -8.42 18.11 7.43
N GLN A 76 -7.23 17.58 7.66
CA GLN A 76 -6.00 18.32 7.96
C GLN A 76 -5.05 18.19 6.79
N HIS A 77 -4.43 19.29 6.38
CA HIS A 77 -3.42 19.32 5.33
C HIS A 77 -3.83 18.58 4.03
N MET A 78 -5.03 18.95 3.51
CA MET A 78 -5.61 18.32 2.31
C MET A 78 -4.61 18.28 1.15
N GLY A 79 -4.45 17.08 0.56
CA GLY A 79 -3.55 16.83 -0.55
C GLY A 79 -2.16 16.32 -0.16
N PHE A 80 -1.73 16.47 1.09
CA PHE A 80 -0.42 15.99 1.53
C PHE A 80 -0.33 14.47 1.46
N ASN A 81 -1.27 13.74 2.08
CA ASN A 81 -1.26 12.29 2.08
C ASN A 81 -1.43 11.73 0.68
N CYS A 82 -2.24 12.39 -0.16
CA CYS A 82 -2.45 12.01 -1.55
C CYS A 82 -1.14 12.02 -2.35
N ILE A 83 -0.39 13.13 -2.33
CA ILE A 83 0.88 13.27 -3.03
C ILE A 83 1.95 12.38 -2.40
N PHE A 84 2.01 12.35 -1.07
CA PHE A 84 2.99 11.58 -0.34
C PHE A 84 2.87 10.08 -0.62
N LEU A 85 1.66 9.49 -0.48
CA LEU A 85 1.45 8.08 -0.74
C LEU A 85 1.64 7.71 -2.20
N MET A 86 1.26 8.59 -3.13
CA MET A 86 1.51 8.40 -4.56
C MET A 86 3.01 8.24 -4.85
N LEU A 87 3.82 9.20 -4.40
CA LEU A 87 5.27 9.19 -4.60
C LEU A 87 5.92 8.00 -3.88
N LEU A 88 5.51 7.74 -2.68
CA LEU A 88 6.04 6.67 -1.85
C LEU A 88 5.77 5.28 -2.45
N CYS A 89 4.55 5.01 -2.88
CA CYS A 89 4.21 3.75 -3.55
C CYS A 89 4.96 3.61 -4.88
N PHE A 90 5.12 4.69 -5.65
CA PHE A 90 5.92 4.70 -6.87
C PHE A 90 7.37 4.31 -6.60
N VAL A 91 8.02 4.99 -5.66
CA VAL A 91 9.44 4.75 -5.31
C VAL A 91 9.66 3.33 -4.78
N ILE A 92 8.80 2.85 -3.90
CA ILE A 92 8.94 1.50 -3.32
C ILE A 92 8.72 0.43 -4.37
N SER A 93 7.68 0.56 -5.21
CA SER A 93 7.44 -0.38 -6.29
C SER A 93 8.62 -0.44 -7.26
N SER A 94 9.14 0.72 -7.68
CA SER A 94 10.36 0.81 -8.50
C SER A 94 11.54 0.13 -7.82
N PHE A 95 11.80 0.48 -6.57
CA PHE A 95 12.97 -0.04 -5.85
C PHE A 95 12.91 -1.56 -5.67
N VAL A 96 11.75 -2.10 -5.32
CA VAL A 96 11.58 -3.54 -5.15
C VAL A 96 11.63 -4.27 -6.49
N SER A 97 11.03 -3.73 -7.55
CA SER A 97 11.04 -4.35 -8.88
C SER A 97 12.44 -4.46 -9.48
N TYR A 98 13.32 -3.48 -9.22
CA TYR A 98 14.68 -3.47 -9.79
C TYR A 98 15.72 -4.17 -8.92
N LEU A 99 15.62 -4.11 -7.58
CA LEU A 99 16.66 -4.59 -6.68
C LEU A 99 16.33 -5.92 -5.99
N PHE A 100 15.05 -6.21 -5.73
CA PHE A 100 14.66 -7.32 -4.89
C PHE A 100 13.56 -8.17 -5.53
N ARG A 101 13.54 -9.46 -5.18
CA ARG A 101 12.37 -10.29 -5.45
C ARG A 101 11.32 -10.05 -4.35
N PRO A 102 10.05 -9.83 -4.71
CA PRO A 102 8.99 -9.57 -3.75
C PRO A 102 8.76 -10.80 -2.86
N THR A 103 9.39 -10.76 -1.68
CA THR A 103 9.28 -11.78 -0.64
C THR A 103 8.50 -11.19 0.54
N TYR A 104 7.87 -12.05 1.35
CA TYR A 104 7.14 -11.63 2.55
C TYR A 104 7.95 -10.64 3.43
N TRP A 105 9.22 -10.96 3.71
CA TRP A 105 10.09 -10.13 4.53
C TRP A 105 10.42 -8.78 3.92
N ILE A 106 10.62 -8.72 2.62
CA ILE A 106 10.88 -7.46 1.90
C ILE A 106 9.64 -6.59 1.93
N CYS A 107 8.46 -7.17 1.74
CA CYS A 107 7.19 -6.47 1.84
C CYS A 107 6.95 -5.92 3.27
N ALA A 108 7.18 -6.73 4.28
CA ALA A 108 7.04 -6.31 5.67
C ALA A 108 8.05 -5.21 6.04
N LEU A 109 9.32 -5.37 5.65
CA LEU A 109 10.38 -4.39 5.93
C LEU A 109 10.12 -3.06 5.23
N SER A 110 9.74 -3.07 3.96
CA SER A 110 9.39 -1.85 3.21
C SER A 110 8.18 -1.15 3.82
N ALA A 111 7.16 -1.89 4.24
CA ALA A 111 5.99 -1.32 4.90
C ALA A 111 6.32 -0.75 6.28
N VAL A 112 7.23 -1.33 7.05
CA VAL A 112 7.72 -0.76 8.31
C VAL A 112 8.52 0.51 8.05
N PHE A 113 9.44 0.46 7.09
CA PHE A 113 10.26 1.63 6.71
C PHE A 113 9.39 2.83 6.31
N THR A 114 8.33 2.61 5.53
CA THR A 114 7.40 3.67 5.11
C THR A 114 6.70 4.36 6.25
N VAL A 115 6.35 3.64 7.32
CA VAL A 115 5.72 4.25 8.50
C VAL A 115 6.66 5.22 9.20
N PHE A 116 7.91 4.79 9.43
CA PHE A 116 8.90 5.67 10.04
C PHE A 116 9.17 6.89 9.16
N LEU A 117 9.30 6.69 7.86
CA LEU A 117 9.50 7.77 6.91
C LEU A 117 8.32 8.77 6.93
N TYR A 118 7.09 8.27 6.93
CA TYR A 118 5.89 9.09 7.04
C TYR A 118 5.89 9.90 8.33
N CYS A 119 6.11 9.26 9.47
CA CYS A 119 6.11 9.93 10.77
C CYS A 119 7.17 11.04 10.84
N ILE A 120 8.38 10.77 10.34
CA ILE A 120 9.47 11.74 10.35
C ILE A 120 9.15 12.93 9.44
N ILE A 121 8.71 12.68 8.20
CA ILE A 121 8.42 13.74 7.23
C ILE A 121 7.22 14.58 7.71
N TYR A 122 6.17 13.94 8.18
CA TYR A 122 5.00 14.64 8.70
C TYR A 122 5.36 15.52 9.90
N TRP A 123 6.10 14.97 10.86
CA TRP A 123 6.57 15.72 12.04
C TRP A 123 7.45 16.90 11.64
N LEU A 124 8.40 16.68 10.73
CA LEU A 124 9.31 17.74 10.27
C LEU A 124 8.54 18.88 9.57
N LEU A 125 7.63 18.57 8.66
CA LEU A 125 6.90 19.57 7.89
C LEU A 125 5.89 20.35 8.74
N PHE A 126 5.12 19.66 9.56
CA PHE A 126 3.97 20.27 10.23
C PHE A 126 4.21 20.65 11.69
N MET A 127 5.24 20.10 12.32
CA MET A 127 5.56 20.42 13.71
C MET A 127 6.83 21.26 13.83
N VAL A 128 7.89 20.94 13.10
CA VAL A 128 9.16 21.67 13.21
C VAL A 128 9.13 22.94 12.38
N ILE A 129 8.75 22.88 11.10
CA ILE A 129 8.77 24.06 10.22
C ILE A 129 7.71 25.07 10.65
N VAL A 130 6.54 24.62 11.11
CA VAL A 130 5.47 25.50 11.60
C VAL A 130 5.74 26.04 13.02
N HIS A 131 6.85 25.63 13.65
CA HIS A 131 7.25 26.09 15.00
C HIS A 131 6.16 25.86 16.06
N SER A 132 5.47 24.71 16.02
CA SER A 132 4.47 24.38 17.02
C SER A 132 5.13 24.07 18.37
N GLU A 133 4.60 24.69 19.43
CA GLU A 133 5.06 24.42 20.80
C GLU A 133 4.84 22.94 21.14
N GLY A 134 5.83 22.31 21.81
CA GLY A 134 5.73 20.89 22.19
C GLY A 134 6.02 19.89 21.07
N SER A 135 6.63 20.31 19.95
CA SER A 135 6.95 19.43 18.80
C SER A 135 7.77 18.21 19.20
N VAL A 136 8.75 18.35 20.10
CA VAL A 136 9.60 17.25 20.60
C VAL A 136 8.81 16.29 21.48
N GLN A 137 7.91 16.80 22.31
CA GLN A 137 7.06 15.97 23.15
C GLN A 137 6.06 15.16 22.33
N THR A 138 5.53 15.74 21.26
CA THR A 138 4.59 15.07 20.36
C THR A 138 5.23 13.90 19.60
N ILE A 139 6.50 14.01 19.20
CA ILE A 139 7.17 12.86 18.54
C ILE A 139 7.32 11.67 19.50
N ALA A 140 7.65 11.93 20.76
CA ALA A 140 7.83 10.89 21.77
C ALA A 140 6.50 10.27 22.23
N SER A 141 5.48 11.09 22.40
CA SER A 141 4.18 10.65 22.99
C SER A 141 3.21 10.07 21.96
N PHE A 142 3.30 10.47 20.69
CA PHE A 142 2.34 10.05 19.66
C PHE A 142 3.00 9.30 18.49
N TYR A 143 4.02 9.90 17.83
CA TYR A 143 4.55 9.33 16.58
C TYR A 143 5.34 8.05 16.80
N ILE A 144 6.21 7.99 17.82
CA ILE A 144 7.01 6.80 18.11
C ILE A 144 6.12 5.61 18.53
N PRO A 145 5.21 5.74 19.51
CA PRO A 145 4.30 4.66 19.86
C PRO A 145 3.41 4.22 18.70
N SER A 146 2.90 5.17 17.91
CA SER A 146 2.09 4.87 16.72
C SER A 146 2.88 4.11 15.66
N ALA A 147 4.15 4.49 15.40
CA ALA A 147 5.02 3.80 14.46
C ALA A 147 5.34 2.38 14.92
N LEU A 148 5.65 2.18 16.20
CA LEU A 148 5.92 0.85 16.77
C LEU A 148 4.67 -0.04 16.71
N TYR A 149 3.54 0.45 17.18
CA TYR A 149 2.26 -0.26 17.12
C TYR A 149 1.90 -0.63 15.67
N THR A 150 2.01 0.35 14.78
CA THR A 150 1.77 0.15 13.36
C THR A 150 2.73 -0.90 12.78
N SER A 151 3.99 -0.94 13.19
CA SER A 151 4.98 -1.92 12.71
C SER A 151 4.60 -3.36 13.11
N VAL A 152 4.14 -3.57 14.33
CA VAL A 152 3.65 -4.88 14.77
C VAL A 152 2.44 -5.32 13.94
N MET A 153 1.47 -4.42 13.76
CA MET A 153 0.28 -4.71 12.95
C MET A 153 0.59 -4.96 11.46
N THR A 154 1.73 -4.46 10.96
CA THR A 154 2.16 -4.74 9.58
C THR A 154 2.36 -6.23 9.32
N LEU A 155 2.94 -6.95 10.28
CA LEU A 155 3.19 -8.38 10.12
C LEU A 155 1.88 -9.15 9.95
N ALA A 156 0.87 -8.81 10.74
CA ALA A 156 -0.46 -9.39 10.64
C ALA A 156 -1.14 -9.05 9.30
N LEU A 157 -1.04 -7.78 8.87
CA LEU A 157 -1.60 -7.34 7.59
C LEU A 157 -0.90 -8.00 6.40
N CYS A 158 0.43 -8.12 6.41
CA CYS A 158 1.17 -8.84 5.39
C CYS A 158 0.75 -10.32 5.33
N ALA A 159 0.58 -10.99 6.48
CA ALA A 159 0.13 -12.36 6.55
C ALA A 159 -1.28 -12.55 5.97
N LEU A 160 -2.16 -11.54 6.13
CA LEU A 160 -3.53 -11.58 5.63
C LEU A 160 -3.62 -11.23 4.13
N ILE A 161 -2.95 -10.17 3.71
CA ILE A 161 -3.10 -9.59 2.35
C ILE A 161 -2.25 -10.34 1.31
N MET A 162 -1.04 -10.78 1.65
CA MET A 162 -0.16 -11.43 0.67
C MET A 162 -0.72 -12.74 0.09
N PRO A 163 -1.32 -13.67 0.84
CA PRO A 163 -1.91 -14.87 0.25
C PRO A 163 -3.07 -14.53 -0.69
N LEU A 164 -3.91 -13.55 -0.33
CA LEU A 164 -4.99 -13.05 -1.18
C LEU A 164 -4.44 -12.46 -2.48
N LYS A 165 -3.43 -11.62 -2.39
CA LYS A 165 -2.76 -11.01 -3.54
C LYS A 165 -2.12 -12.05 -4.46
N ARG A 166 -1.41 -13.04 -3.88
CA ARG A 166 -0.83 -14.15 -4.64
C ARG A 166 -1.89 -14.98 -5.37
N LYS A 167 -3.04 -15.21 -4.73
CA LYS A 167 -4.16 -15.92 -5.37
C LYS A 167 -4.71 -15.15 -6.57
N LEU A 168 -4.97 -13.85 -6.40
CA LEU A 168 -5.44 -12.98 -7.48
C LEU A 168 -4.43 -12.89 -8.63
N ASN A 169 -3.14 -12.81 -8.34
CA ASN A 169 -2.09 -12.77 -9.36
C ASN A 169 -1.94 -14.10 -10.11
N LYS A 170 -2.07 -15.26 -9.42
CA LYS A 170 -2.03 -16.59 -10.07
C LYS A 170 -3.20 -16.81 -11.02
N GLU A 171 -4.41 -16.42 -10.66
CA GLU A 171 -5.58 -16.52 -11.54
C GLU A 171 -5.38 -15.69 -12.81
N VAL A 172 -4.81 -14.49 -12.66
CA VAL A 172 -4.47 -13.60 -13.77
C VAL A 172 -3.39 -14.19 -14.67
N GLU A 173 -2.39 -14.85 -14.11
CA GLU A 173 -1.27 -15.46 -14.85
C GLU A 173 -1.70 -16.73 -15.59
N PHE A 174 -2.51 -17.57 -14.96
CA PHE A 174 -3.02 -18.79 -15.55
C PHE A 174 -3.88 -18.53 -16.81
N GLU A 175 -4.78 -17.57 -16.75
CA GLU A 175 -5.60 -17.19 -17.92
C GLU A 175 -4.75 -16.60 -19.05
N LYS A 176 -3.69 -15.88 -18.73
CA LYS A 176 -2.73 -15.35 -19.70
C LYS A 176 -2.04 -16.48 -20.46
N ILE A 177 -1.63 -17.55 -19.78
CA ILE A 177 -1.00 -18.72 -20.37
C ILE A 177 -1.99 -19.46 -21.29
N VAL A 178 -3.21 -19.67 -20.85
CA VAL A 178 -4.28 -20.32 -21.64
C VAL A 178 -4.59 -19.51 -22.91
N LEU A 179 -4.71 -18.20 -22.80
CA LEU A 179 -4.96 -17.32 -23.94
C LEU A 179 -3.81 -17.31 -24.95
N LEU A 180 -2.57 -17.33 -24.48
CA LEU A 180 -1.38 -17.48 -25.32
C LEU A 180 -1.35 -18.81 -26.06
N SER A 181 -1.68 -19.89 -25.37
CA SER A 181 -1.77 -21.24 -25.95
C SER A 181 -2.83 -21.30 -27.07
N ILE A 182 -4.01 -20.73 -26.82
CA ILE A 182 -5.09 -20.67 -27.83
C ILE A 182 -4.67 -19.80 -29.02
N LEU A 183 -4.02 -18.65 -28.76
CA LEU A 183 -3.57 -17.74 -29.82
C LEU A 183 -2.50 -18.39 -30.69
N ASN A 184 -1.52 -19.09 -30.09
CA ASN A 184 -0.49 -19.83 -30.82
C ASN A 184 -1.08 -20.96 -31.69
N LYS A 185 -2.11 -21.65 -31.17
CA LYS A 185 -2.83 -22.69 -31.90
C LYS A 185 -3.61 -22.10 -33.09
N ILE A 186 -4.23 -20.92 -32.93
CA ILE A 186 -4.96 -20.23 -34.03
C ILE A 186 -3.98 -19.70 -35.10
N LEU A 187 -2.78 -19.23 -34.68
CA LEU A 187 -1.76 -18.70 -35.61
C LEU A 187 -0.89 -19.75 -36.25
N GLY A 188 -1.13 -21.06 -35.98
CA GLY A 188 -0.34 -22.16 -36.53
C GLY A 188 1.13 -22.15 -36.08
N ARG A 189 1.46 -21.51 -34.97
CA ARG A 189 2.80 -21.49 -34.38
C ARG A 189 2.91 -22.55 -33.28
N GLU A 190 2.97 -23.78 -33.66
CA GLU A 190 3.09 -24.91 -32.69
C GLU A 190 4.51 -25.11 -32.13
N ASP A 191 5.52 -24.39 -32.60
CA ASP A 191 6.93 -24.69 -32.27
C ASP A 191 7.66 -23.47 -31.67
N LEU A 192 7.34 -23.11 -30.45
CA LEU A 192 8.28 -22.33 -29.62
C LEU A 192 8.12 -22.74 -28.14
N PRO A 193 9.25 -23.20 -27.52
CA PRO A 193 9.27 -23.68 -26.14
C PRO A 193 8.93 -22.60 -25.11
#